data_84a64b644ab8cc8305b933c37e54042d
#
_entry.id   84a64b644ab8cc8305b933c37e54042d
#
_cell.length_a   1.000
_cell.length_b   1.000
_cell.length_c   1.000
_cell.angle_alpha   90.00
_cell.angle_beta   90.00
_cell.angle_gamma   90.00
#
_symmetry.space_group_name_H-M   'P 1'
#
loop_
_entity.id
_entity.type
_entity.pdbx_description
1 polymer ?
#
loop_
_entity_poly.entity_id
_entity_poly.type
_entity_poly.pdbx_seq_one_letter_code
_entity_poly.pdbx_strand_id
1 'polypeptide(L)'
;MWIEKYRPRTLDEVVDQRDSVDGIRALLKTPATIPHLLFSGPPGTGKSTMALCIARQLMGESFRRLVLELNASDERGIGVVRERIKGFSQVIQTAPSGVQFGLVILDECDEMTRDAQTALRRIMETSSRTCRFILICNYQSGIIEPIQSRCSIFRFRQLEKREAIAYLKSICKAENVSADQDVLERVFEFSGGDLRRAINALQVAATSSKAGKLELAQLSKIAPEDESDSVRTMLLAAVQGNFLKARDQMYELMGKRGISGREIIRTANREVVKLAELDSRKQVEAVRLLGEYDFRLSQGANEDIQLSAMLAQISLLGSK
;
A
#
# COMPACT_ATOMS: atom_id res chain seq x y z
N MET A 1 -16.16 10.74 -3.56
CA MET A 1 -15.61 9.47 -3.01
C MET A 1 -15.26 9.66 -1.54
N TRP A 2 -15.57 8.68 -0.69
CA TRP A 2 -15.33 8.77 0.75
C TRP A 2 -13.84 8.91 1.08
N ILE A 3 -12.97 8.26 0.32
CA ILE A 3 -11.51 8.37 0.50
C ILE A 3 -11.04 9.83 0.51
N GLU A 4 -11.52 10.66 -0.40
CA GLU A 4 -11.10 12.06 -0.45
C GLU A 4 -11.87 12.93 0.53
N LYS A 5 -13.16 12.61 0.80
CA LYS A 5 -14.00 13.35 1.74
C LYS A 5 -13.48 13.25 3.17
N TYR A 6 -13.03 12.05 3.58
CA TYR A 6 -12.54 11.76 4.93
C TYR A 6 -11.01 11.72 5.03
N ARG A 7 -10.31 12.15 3.98
CA ARG A 7 -8.85 12.22 4.02
C ARG A 7 -8.41 13.23 5.08
N PRO A 8 -7.57 12.85 6.06
CA PRO A 8 -7.04 13.75 7.06
C PRO A 8 -6.46 15.03 6.45
N ARG A 9 -6.78 16.16 7.05
CA ARG A 9 -6.30 17.48 6.61
C ARG A 9 -5.26 18.06 7.56
N THR A 10 -5.26 17.61 8.81
CA THR A 10 -4.32 18.00 9.86
C THR A 10 -3.58 16.78 10.38
N LEU A 11 -2.46 17.02 11.07
CA LEU A 11 -1.67 15.92 11.67
C LEU A 11 -2.45 15.22 12.79
N ASP A 12 -3.38 15.90 13.44
CA ASP A 12 -4.18 15.36 14.54
C ASP A 12 -5.23 14.36 14.06
N GLU A 13 -5.63 14.45 12.80
CA GLU A 13 -6.59 13.55 12.18
C GLU A 13 -5.94 12.27 11.63
N VAL A 14 -4.59 12.20 11.60
CA VAL A 14 -3.89 11.01 11.08
C VAL A 14 -4.05 9.84 12.04
N VAL A 15 -4.53 8.72 11.51
CA VAL A 15 -4.84 7.53 12.30
C VAL A 15 -3.57 6.74 12.61
N ASP A 16 -3.38 6.36 13.88
CA ASP A 16 -2.44 5.34 14.36
C ASP A 16 -0.96 5.46 13.90
N GLN A 17 -0.43 6.66 13.75
CA GLN A 17 0.99 6.87 13.40
C GLN A 17 1.67 7.80 14.42
N ARG A 18 1.43 7.58 15.72
CA ARG A 18 1.83 8.51 16.81
C ARG A 18 3.29 8.87 16.76
N ASP A 19 4.19 7.89 16.66
CA ASP A 19 5.64 8.12 16.63
C ASP A 19 6.04 9.03 15.46
N SER A 20 5.47 8.79 14.28
CA SER A 20 5.72 9.60 13.08
C SER A 20 5.11 11.00 13.21
N VAL A 21 3.89 11.10 13.73
CA VAL A 21 3.21 12.39 13.98
C VAL A 21 4.00 13.25 14.96
N ASP A 22 4.44 12.68 16.08
CA ASP A 22 5.18 13.41 17.11
C ASP A 22 6.56 13.83 16.63
N GLY A 23 7.27 12.98 15.90
CA GLY A 23 8.53 13.33 15.27
C GLY A 23 8.37 14.47 14.25
N ILE A 24 7.33 14.42 13.42
CA ILE A 24 7.01 15.48 12.45
C ILE A 24 6.62 16.77 13.14
N ARG A 25 5.79 16.72 14.19
CA ARG A 25 5.46 17.90 15.01
C ARG A 25 6.70 18.57 15.60
N ALA A 26 7.67 17.79 16.05
CA ALA A 26 8.93 18.34 16.55
C ALA A 26 9.68 19.09 15.45
N LEU A 27 9.76 18.53 14.23
CA LEU A 27 10.39 19.22 13.10
C LEU A 27 9.63 20.48 12.67
N LEU A 28 8.32 20.49 12.74
CA LEU A 28 7.48 21.62 12.37
C LEU A 28 7.55 22.80 13.35
N LYS A 29 8.15 22.63 14.55
CA LYS A 29 8.44 23.74 15.46
C LYS A 29 9.49 24.70 14.89
N THR A 30 10.38 24.22 14.04
CA THR A 30 11.41 25.00 13.35
C THR A 30 11.33 24.83 11.83
N PRO A 31 10.30 25.40 11.19
CA PRO A 31 9.98 25.12 9.78
C PRO A 31 11.14 25.39 8.81
N ALA A 32 11.94 26.44 9.08
CA ALA A 32 13.05 26.84 8.22
C ALA A 32 14.15 25.76 8.12
N THR A 33 14.29 24.91 9.13
CA THR A 33 15.37 23.89 9.21
C THR A 33 14.89 22.48 8.93
N ILE A 34 13.66 22.30 8.44
CA ILE A 34 13.13 20.98 8.08
C ILE A 34 14.06 20.29 7.09
N PRO A 35 14.51 19.05 7.37
CA PRO A 35 15.28 18.25 6.42
C PRO A 35 14.41 17.73 5.27
N HIS A 36 15.01 17.06 4.30
CA HIS A 36 14.26 16.18 3.42
C HIS A 36 13.66 15.02 4.23
N LEU A 37 12.48 14.56 3.85
CA LEU A 37 11.77 13.48 4.54
C LEU A 37 11.65 12.26 3.63
N LEU A 38 11.75 11.08 4.20
CA LEU A 38 11.48 9.81 3.51
C LEU A 38 10.44 9.03 4.32
N PHE A 39 9.27 8.79 3.73
CA PHE A 39 8.18 8.02 4.31
C PHE A 39 8.17 6.63 3.69
N SER A 40 8.36 5.61 4.50
CA SER A 40 8.37 4.21 4.06
C SER A 40 7.36 3.37 4.84
N GLY A 41 6.75 2.39 4.19
CA GLY A 41 5.83 1.45 4.84
C GLY A 41 4.72 0.94 3.92
N PRO A 42 3.87 0.02 4.39
CA PRO A 42 2.83 -0.60 3.59
C PRO A 42 1.85 0.39 2.93
N PRO A 43 1.17 0.01 1.84
CA PRO A 43 0.15 0.84 1.23
C PRO A 43 -1.02 1.11 2.20
N GLY A 44 -1.73 2.23 2.00
CA GLY A 44 -2.90 2.59 2.79
C GLY A 44 -2.66 3.01 4.25
N THR A 45 -1.40 3.19 4.67
CA THR A 45 -1.02 3.58 6.06
C THR A 45 -0.98 5.09 6.31
N GLY A 46 -1.31 5.91 5.31
CA GLY A 46 -1.41 7.36 5.48
C GLY A 46 -0.17 8.17 5.07
N LYS A 47 0.87 7.58 4.44
CA LYS A 47 2.09 8.27 4.01
C LYS A 47 1.83 9.53 3.18
N SER A 48 1.12 9.40 2.07
CA SER A 48 0.79 10.52 1.17
C SER A 48 -0.13 11.54 1.85
N THR A 49 -1.02 11.08 2.73
CA THR A 49 -1.89 11.95 3.55
C THR A 49 -1.05 12.78 4.51
N MET A 50 -0.10 12.17 5.22
CA MET A 50 0.82 12.86 6.12
C MET A 50 1.63 13.93 5.37
N ALA A 51 2.15 13.60 4.18
CA ALA A 51 2.88 14.55 3.35
C ALA A 51 2.03 15.78 3.00
N LEU A 52 0.76 15.58 2.65
CA LEU A 52 -0.18 16.65 2.37
C LEU A 52 -0.55 17.48 3.62
N CYS A 53 -0.68 16.85 4.79
CA CYS A 53 -0.90 17.58 6.05
C CYS A 53 0.28 18.51 6.37
N ILE A 54 1.52 18.01 6.24
CA ILE A 54 2.74 18.80 6.39
C ILE A 54 2.75 19.97 5.40
N ALA A 55 2.49 19.69 4.14
CA ALA A 55 2.50 20.68 3.08
C ALA A 55 1.47 21.80 3.34
N ARG A 56 0.24 21.45 3.77
CA ARG A 56 -0.78 22.42 4.15
C ARG A 56 -0.36 23.26 5.34
N GLN A 57 0.23 22.65 6.35
CA GLN A 57 0.68 23.36 7.56
C GLN A 57 1.84 24.31 7.26
N LEU A 58 2.78 23.92 6.38
CA LEU A 58 3.92 24.77 6.00
C LEU A 58 3.54 25.89 5.03
N MET A 59 2.72 25.59 4.03
CA MET A 59 2.47 26.48 2.89
C MET A 59 1.17 27.25 2.99
N GLY A 60 0.24 26.84 3.87
CA GLY A 60 -1.04 27.51 4.09
C GLY A 60 -1.83 27.71 2.78
N GLU A 61 -2.32 28.94 2.56
CA GLU A 61 -3.08 29.29 1.34
C GLU A 61 -2.26 29.20 0.05
N SER A 62 -0.92 29.26 0.15
CA SER A 62 -0.02 29.15 -0.99
C SER A 62 0.29 27.70 -1.40
N PHE A 63 -0.38 26.71 -0.80
CA PHE A 63 -0.17 25.29 -1.05
C PHE A 63 -0.07 24.96 -2.55
N ARG A 64 -1.06 25.37 -3.35
CA ARG A 64 -1.12 25.04 -4.80
C ARG A 64 0.07 25.59 -5.60
N ARG A 65 0.68 26.68 -5.16
CA ARG A 65 1.80 27.32 -5.83
C ARG A 65 3.15 26.79 -5.36
N LEU A 66 3.25 26.46 -4.08
CA LEU A 66 4.50 26.15 -3.39
C LEU A 66 4.74 24.64 -3.21
N VAL A 67 3.81 23.81 -3.64
CA VAL A 67 3.90 22.33 -3.56
C VAL A 67 3.82 21.74 -4.95
N LEU A 68 4.80 20.94 -5.30
CA LEU A 68 4.83 20.11 -6.51
C LEU A 68 4.59 18.67 -6.11
N GLU A 69 3.42 18.13 -6.44
CA GLU A 69 3.10 16.72 -6.27
C GLU A 69 3.35 15.95 -7.56
N LEU A 70 4.09 14.85 -7.47
CA LEU A 70 4.39 13.97 -8.59
C LEU A 70 4.27 12.52 -8.13
N ASN A 71 3.80 11.66 -9.03
CA ASN A 71 3.90 10.21 -8.87
C ASN A 71 5.03 9.70 -9.78
N ALA A 72 6.00 8.99 -9.21
CA ALA A 72 7.16 8.50 -9.94
C ALA A 72 6.82 7.37 -10.93
N SER A 73 5.69 6.68 -10.74
CA SER A 73 5.21 5.62 -11.61
C SER A 73 4.47 6.12 -12.85
N ASP A 74 3.78 7.28 -12.77
CA ASP A 74 2.95 7.81 -13.85
C ASP A 74 3.76 8.41 -15.00
N GLU A 75 4.90 8.96 -14.69
CA GLU A 75 5.74 9.63 -15.67
C GLU A 75 6.77 8.65 -16.24
N ARG A 76 6.42 7.95 -17.32
CA ARG A 76 7.26 6.96 -18.04
C ARG A 76 8.55 7.56 -18.65
N GLY A 77 8.86 8.82 -18.39
CA GLY A 77 10.05 9.49 -18.87
C GLY A 77 10.83 10.15 -17.73
N ILE A 78 11.94 9.54 -17.33
CA ILE A 78 12.95 10.11 -16.40
C ILE A 78 13.22 11.60 -16.70
N GLY A 79 13.13 12.02 -17.97
CA GLY A 79 13.33 13.38 -18.42
C GLY A 79 12.30 14.37 -17.90
N VAL A 80 11.02 14.01 -17.93
CA VAL A 80 9.92 14.92 -17.57
C VAL A 80 9.89 15.19 -16.07
N VAL A 81 10.01 14.13 -15.23
CA VAL A 81 10.14 14.29 -13.78
C VAL A 81 11.34 15.15 -13.44
N ARG A 82 12.48 14.86 -14.07
CA ARG A 82 13.73 15.60 -13.85
C ARG A 82 13.60 17.07 -14.21
N GLU A 83 13.02 17.39 -15.36
CA GLU A 83 12.86 18.79 -15.82
C GLU A 83 11.86 19.55 -14.94
N ARG A 84 10.71 18.95 -14.59
CA ARG A 84 9.72 19.57 -13.72
C ARG A 84 10.27 19.85 -12.32
N ILE A 85 10.93 18.86 -11.71
CA ILE A 85 11.55 19.03 -10.39
C ILE A 85 12.66 20.08 -10.45
N LYS A 86 13.52 20.02 -11.49
CA LYS A 86 14.61 20.98 -11.69
C LYS A 86 14.07 22.41 -11.85
N GLY A 87 13.07 22.60 -12.70
CA GLY A 87 12.47 23.92 -12.91
C GLY A 87 11.84 24.46 -11.62
N PHE A 88 11.08 23.64 -10.89
CA PHE A 88 10.46 24.03 -9.64
C PHE A 88 11.50 24.34 -8.54
N SER A 89 12.55 23.55 -8.44
CA SER A 89 13.57 23.68 -7.38
C SER A 89 14.52 24.85 -7.55
N GLN A 90 14.60 25.46 -8.75
CA GLN A 90 15.47 26.62 -9.01
C GLN A 90 14.85 27.95 -8.57
N VAL A 91 13.55 27.99 -8.31
CA VAL A 91 12.85 29.23 -7.94
C VAL A 91 12.81 29.37 -6.42
N ILE A 92 13.34 30.47 -5.90
CA ILE A 92 13.18 30.82 -4.48
C ILE A 92 11.72 31.18 -4.26
N GLN A 93 11.08 30.47 -3.36
CA GLN A 93 9.66 30.64 -3.07
C GLN A 93 9.52 30.96 -1.59
N THR A 94 8.66 31.95 -1.28
CA THR A 94 8.38 32.34 0.10
C THR A 94 6.91 32.08 0.40
N ALA A 95 6.66 31.30 1.46
CA ALA A 95 5.33 31.06 1.98
C ALA A 95 4.89 32.18 2.94
N PRO A 96 3.59 32.42 3.11
CA PRO A 96 3.06 33.35 4.12
C PRO A 96 3.52 33.03 5.55
N SER A 97 3.85 31.78 5.83
CA SER A 97 4.42 31.29 7.10
C SER A 97 5.88 31.72 7.33
N GLY A 98 6.51 32.44 6.40
CA GLY A 98 7.93 32.81 6.47
C GLY A 98 8.89 31.72 5.98
N VAL A 99 8.40 30.57 5.56
CA VAL A 99 9.20 29.49 4.95
C VAL A 99 9.70 29.93 3.57
N GLN A 100 11.02 29.81 3.31
CA GLN A 100 11.67 30.29 2.10
C GLN A 100 12.10 29.14 1.16
N PHE A 101 11.28 28.11 1.03
CA PHE A 101 11.52 27.00 0.10
C PHE A 101 10.20 26.45 -0.46
N GLY A 102 10.26 25.87 -1.65
CA GLY A 102 9.18 25.06 -2.20
C GLY A 102 9.23 23.62 -1.68
N LEU A 103 8.13 22.92 -1.75
CA LEU A 103 8.01 21.52 -1.32
C LEU A 103 7.72 20.62 -2.51
N VAL A 104 8.52 19.58 -2.70
CA VAL A 104 8.28 18.52 -3.67
C VAL A 104 7.84 17.27 -2.92
N ILE A 105 6.65 16.78 -3.24
CA ILE A 105 6.15 15.47 -2.79
C ILE A 105 6.28 14.53 -3.97
N LEU A 106 7.07 13.46 -3.79
CA LEU A 106 7.27 12.45 -4.81
C LEU A 106 6.82 11.10 -4.27
N ASP A 107 5.69 10.61 -4.79
CA ASP A 107 5.11 9.32 -4.38
C ASP A 107 5.66 8.18 -5.24
N GLU A 108 5.64 6.95 -4.71
CA GLU A 108 6.11 5.73 -5.35
C GLU A 108 7.58 5.79 -5.83
N CYS A 109 8.45 6.43 -5.02
CA CYS A 109 9.86 6.63 -5.37
C CYS A 109 10.64 5.32 -5.56
N ASP A 110 10.20 4.23 -4.94
CA ASP A 110 10.78 2.90 -5.09
C ASP A 110 10.58 2.30 -6.49
N GLU A 111 9.64 2.82 -7.28
CA GLU A 111 9.45 2.44 -8.69
C GLU A 111 10.40 3.17 -9.66
N MET A 112 11.16 4.16 -9.16
CA MET A 112 12.15 4.88 -9.96
C MET A 112 13.34 3.98 -10.32
N THR A 113 13.84 4.11 -11.54
CA THR A 113 15.10 3.50 -11.93
C THR A 113 16.27 4.06 -11.10
N ARG A 114 17.36 3.31 -10.97
CA ARG A 114 18.58 3.76 -10.26
C ARG A 114 19.17 5.05 -10.84
N ASP A 115 19.11 5.22 -12.18
CA ASP A 115 19.59 6.43 -12.85
C ASP A 115 18.73 7.64 -12.51
N ALA A 116 17.41 7.47 -12.47
CA ALA A 116 16.48 8.50 -12.03
C ALA A 116 16.72 8.93 -10.58
N GLN A 117 16.90 7.98 -9.68
CA GLN A 117 17.24 8.24 -8.29
C GLN A 117 18.61 8.95 -8.15
N THR A 118 19.60 8.59 -8.97
CA THR A 118 20.92 9.27 -8.98
C THR A 118 20.78 10.71 -9.45
N ALA A 119 19.93 10.98 -10.44
CA ALA A 119 19.64 12.34 -10.89
C ALA A 119 18.88 13.15 -9.81
N LEU A 120 17.88 12.54 -9.15
CA LEU A 120 17.15 13.15 -8.04
C LEU A 120 18.09 13.55 -6.91
N ARG A 121 19.02 12.66 -6.52
CA ARG A 121 20.04 12.98 -5.51
C ARG A 121 20.78 14.26 -5.82
N ARG A 122 21.24 14.43 -7.07
CA ARG A 122 21.96 15.65 -7.49
C ARG A 122 21.08 16.90 -7.37
N ILE A 123 19.80 16.80 -7.72
CA ILE A 123 18.87 17.92 -7.58
C ILE A 123 18.69 18.26 -6.09
N MET A 124 18.49 17.26 -5.22
CA MET A 124 18.37 17.47 -3.77
C MET A 124 19.61 18.19 -3.19
N GLU A 125 20.81 17.84 -3.63
CA GLU A 125 22.05 18.48 -3.21
C GLU A 125 22.13 19.94 -3.65
N THR A 126 21.80 20.23 -4.91
CA THR A 126 21.94 21.58 -5.49
C THR A 126 20.82 22.52 -5.07
N SER A 127 19.63 22.00 -4.75
CA SER A 127 18.45 22.80 -4.39
C SER A 127 18.12 22.81 -2.90
N SER A 128 19.05 22.38 -2.05
CA SER A 128 18.82 22.28 -0.61
C SER A 128 18.43 23.60 0.08
N ARG A 129 18.72 24.76 -0.53
CA ARG A 129 18.30 26.07 -0.01
C ARG A 129 16.91 26.50 -0.48
N THR A 130 16.49 26.06 -1.66
CA THR A 130 15.27 26.52 -2.35
C THR A 130 14.14 25.50 -2.30
N CYS A 131 14.44 24.24 -1.96
CA CYS A 131 13.47 23.16 -2.02
C CYS A 131 13.66 22.13 -0.91
N ARG A 132 12.56 21.55 -0.43
CA ARG A 132 12.54 20.36 0.42
C ARG A 132 11.77 19.25 -0.28
N PHE A 133 12.17 18.02 0.00
CA PHE A 133 11.58 16.82 -0.60
C PHE A 133 10.92 15.98 0.48
N ILE A 134 9.72 15.53 0.20
CA ILE A 134 9.05 14.43 0.91
C ILE A 134 8.95 13.29 -0.09
N LEU A 135 9.79 12.28 0.11
CA LEU A 135 9.83 11.08 -0.71
C LEU A 135 8.96 10.00 -0.05
N ILE A 136 8.15 9.31 -0.83
CA ILE A 136 7.23 8.29 -0.32
C ILE A 136 7.53 6.99 -1.07
N CYS A 137 7.68 5.89 -0.33
CA CYS A 137 7.91 4.57 -0.89
C CYS A 137 7.18 3.49 -0.07
N ASN A 138 6.95 2.35 -0.68
CA ASN A 138 6.47 1.19 0.05
C ASN A 138 7.64 0.42 0.67
N TYR A 139 8.74 0.30 -0.06
CA TYR A 139 9.93 -0.43 0.38
C TYR A 139 11.15 0.49 0.43
N GLN A 140 11.69 0.72 1.64
CA GLN A 140 12.90 1.54 1.82
C GLN A 140 14.10 0.98 1.02
N SER A 141 14.19 -0.35 0.87
CA SER A 141 15.24 -1.01 0.09
C SER A 141 15.22 -0.67 -1.40
N GLY A 142 14.10 -0.16 -1.94
CA GLY A 142 14.00 0.34 -3.31
C GLY A 142 14.67 1.71 -3.51
N ILE A 143 15.05 2.40 -2.42
CA ILE A 143 15.68 3.73 -2.48
C ILE A 143 17.19 3.59 -2.28
N ILE A 144 17.99 4.22 -3.14
CA ILE A 144 19.45 4.19 -3.03
C ILE A 144 19.93 4.85 -1.73
N GLU A 145 20.97 4.28 -1.11
CA GLU A 145 21.53 4.75 0.16
C GLU A 145 21.91 6.25 0.16
N PRO A 146 22.48 6.82 -0.92
CA PRO A 146 22.79 8.25 -0.97
C PRO A 146 21.58 9.19 -0.84
N ILE A 147 20.36 8.76 -1.21
CA ILE A 147 19.13 9.51 -0.95
C ILE A 147 18.69 9.32 0.50
N GLN A 148 18.70 8.07 1.00
CA GLN A 148 18.31 7.76 2.36
C GLN A 148 19.13 8.56 3.40
N SER A 149 20.43 8.67 3.20
CA SER A 149 21.35 9.41 4.11
C SER A 149 21.09 10.92 4.17
N ARG A 150 20.33 11.48 3.23
CA ARG A 150 19.95 12.90 3.15
C ARG A 150 18.55 13.19 3.69
N CYS A 151 17.84 12.16 4.08
CA CYS A 151 16.46 12.27 4.54
C CYS A 151 16.32 11.87 6.00
N SER A 152 15.43 12.52 6.73
CA SER A 152 14.90 11.97 7.97
C SER A 152 13.85 10.92 7.62
N ILE A 153 14.09 9.68 8.06
CA ILE A 153 13.27 8.53 7.70
C ILE A 153 12.17 8.32 8.73
N PHE A 154 10.92 8.26 8.26
CA PHE A 154 9.75 7.93 9.06
C PHE A 154 9.15 6.63 8.54
N ARG A 155 9.00 5.65 9.44
CA ARG A 155 8.48 4.33 9.12
C ARG A 155 7.03 4.24 9.53
N PHE A 156 6.17 4.08 8.55
CA PHE A 156 4.74 3.86 8.75
C PHE A 156 4.49 2.36 8.96
N ARG A 157 3.77 2.05 10.01
CA ARG A 157 3.38 0.67 10.33
C ARG A 157 1.99 0.37 9.79
N GLN A 158 1.69 -0.90 9.63
CA GLN A 158 0.31 -1.32 9.41
C GLN A 158 -0.55 -0.85 10.58
N LEU A 159 -1.74 -0.38 10.29
CA LEU A 159 -2.65 0.17 11.29
C LEU A 159 -3.14 -0.92 12.23
N GLU A 160 -3.24 -0.59 13.50
CA GLU A 160 -3.85 -1.48 14.49
C GLU A 160 -5.34 -1.66 14.18
N LYS A 161 -5.82 -2.91 14.27
CA LYS A 161 -7.23 -3.28 14.00
C LYS A 161 -8.20 -2.37 14.75
N ARG A 162 -7.92 -2.10 16.01
CA ARG A 162 -8.77 -1.27 16.88
C ARG A 162 -8.91 0.16 16.36
N GLU A 163 -7.80 0.80 16.00
CA GLU A 163 -7.76 2.19 15.53
C GLU A 163 -8.41 2.32 14.14
N ALA A 164 -8.12 1.37 13.25
CA ALA A 164 -8.73 1.32 11.94
C ALA A 164 -10.25 1.16 12.01
N ILE A 165 -10.75 0.25 12.85
CA ILE A 165 -12.20 0.03 13.06
C ILE A 165 -12.86 1.27 13.65
N ALA A 166 -12.23 1.92 14.65
CA ALA A 166 -12.75 3.15 15.22
C ALA A 166 -12.90 4.25 14.16
N TYR A 167 -11.92 4.35 13.26
CA TYR A 167 -11.96 5.31 12.15
C TYR A 167 -13.07 4.97 11.13
N LEU A 168 -13.18 3.72 10.70
CA LEU A 168 -14.26 3.28 9.80
C LEU A 168 -15.64 3.51 10.42
N LYS A 169 -15.80 3.27 11.72
CA LYS A 169 -17.03 3.56 12.46
C LYS A 169 -17.39 5.04 12.46
N SER A 170 -16.39 5.92 12.58
CA SER A 170 -16.61 7.38 12.49
C SER A 170 -17.11 7.80 11.12
N ILE A 171 -16.59 7.20 10.04
CA ILE A 171 -17.05 7.43 8.66
C ILE A 171 -18.50 6.95 8.49
N CYS A 172 -18.82 5.75 8.96
CA CYS A 172 -20.19 5.23 8.91
C CYS A 172 -21.17 6.18 9.60
N LYS A 173 -20.82 6.66 10.80
CA LYS A 173 -21.63 7.63 11.53
C LYS A 173 -21.85 8.93 10.76
N ALA A 174 -20.82 9.45 10.12
CA ALA A 174 -20.88 10.69 9.34
C ALA A 174 -21.70 10.54 8.06
N GLU A 175 -21.81 9.34 7.51
CA GLU A 175 -22.59 9.02 6.31
C GLU A 175 -24.01 8.48 6.65
N ASN A 176 -24.40 8.47 7.94
CA ASN A 176 -25.67 7.90 8.41
C ASN A 176 -25.87 6.43 8.02
N VAL A 177 -24.77 5.66 8.03
CA VAL A 177 -24.75 4.23 7.74
C VAL A 177 -24.53 3.48 9.05
N SER A 178 -25.38 2.50 9.36
CA SER A 178 -25.21 1.61 10.50
C SER A 178 -24.41 0.38 10.06
N ALA A 179 -23.30 0.10 10.76
CA ALA A 179 -22.50 -1.11 10.56
C ALA A 179 -22.21 -1.74 11.92
N ASP A 180 -22.51 -3.01 12.04
CA ASP A 180 -22.19 -3.80 13.23
C ASP A 180 -20.66 -4.03 13.32
N GLN A 181 -20.17 -4.36 14.52
CA GLN A 181 -18.73 -4.56 14.77
C GLN A 181 -18.14 -5.62 13.83
N ASP A 182 -18.85 -6.75 13.66
CA ASP A 182 -18.42 -7.87 12.82
C ASP A 182 -18.24 -7.46 11.34
N VAL A 183 -19.11 -6.56 10.86
CA VAL A 183 -19.03 -6.00 9.49
C VAL A 183 -17.75 -5.18 9.32
N LEU A 184 -17.44 -4.32 10.27
CA LEU A 184 -16.23 -3.48 10.24
C LEU A 184 -14.96 -4.32 10.38
N GLU A 185 -14.99 -5.35 11.22
CA GLU A 185 -13.88 -6.29 11.36
C GLU A 185 -13.61 -7.05 10.06
N ARG A 186 -14.67 -7.51 9.41
CA ARG A 186 -14.56 -8.19 8.12
C ARG A 186 -14.03 -7.27 7.02
N VAL A 187 -14.44 -6.00 6.98
CA VAL A 187 -13.88 -4.99 6.06
C VAL A 187 -12.40 -4.79 6.30
N PHE A 188 -11.97 -4.71 7.56
CA PHE A 188 -10.55 -4.56 7.92
C PHE A 188 -9.73 -5.78 7.48
N GLU A 189 -10.21 -6.99 7.75
CA GLU A 189 -9.56 -8.25 7.35
C GLU A 189 -9.41 -8.35 5.83
N PHE A 190 -10.49 -8.09 5.10
CA PHE A 190 -10.48 -8.05 3.63
C PHE A 190 -9.48 -7.02 3.08
N SER A 191 -9.38 -5.86 3.71
CA SER A 191 -8.44 -4.81 3.26
C SER A 191 -6.98 -5.15 3.52
N GLY A 192 -6.68 -6.14 4.37
CA GLY A 192 -5.32 -6.44 4.81
C GLY A 192 -4.65 -5.29 5.57
N GLY A 193 -5.46 -4.41 6.20
CA GLY A 193 -5.00 -3.23 6.92
C GLY A 193 -4.76 -1.99 6.03
N ASP A 194 -5.10 -2.05 4.75
CA ASP A 194 -5.10 -0.89 3.86
C ASP A 194 -6.40 -0.08 4.03
N LEU A 195 -6.33 1.07 4.70
CA LEU A 195 -7.52 1.93 4.92
C LEU A 195 -8.17 2.41 3.62
N ARG A 196 -7.41 2.59 2.55
CA ARG A 196 -7.96 3.03 1.26
C ARG A 196 -8.88 1.95 0.69
N ARG A 197 -8.42 0.69 0.72
CA ARG A 197 -9.25 -0.47 0.34
C ARG A 197 -10.45 -0.63 1.27
N ALA A 198 -10.26 -0.48 2.58
CA ALA A 198 -11.33 -0.58 3.57
C ALA A 198 -12.44 0.47 3.33
N ILE A 199 -12.08 1.74 3.16
CA ILE A 199 -13.03 2.82 2.92
C ILE A 199 -13.79 2.63 1.59
N ASN A 200 -13.10 2.19 0.53
CA ASN A 200 -13.73 1.89 -0.75
C ASN A 200 -14.74 0.74 -0.63
N ALA A 201 -14.35 -0.36 -0.01
CA ALA A 201 -15.25 -1.49 0.22
C ALA A 201 -16.49 -1.06 1.02
N LEU A 202 -16.27 -0.25 2.07
CA LEU A 202 -17.34 0.29 2.89
C LEU A 202 -18.29 1.19 2.08
N GLN A 203 -17.75 2.07 1.22
CA GLN A 203 -18.54 2.95 0.36
C GLN A 203 -19.38 2.15 -0.64
N VAL A 204 -18.79 1.13 -1.29
CA VAL A 204 -19.50 0.29 -2.26
C VAL A 204 -20.59 -0.53 -1.53
N ALA A 205 -20.32 -1.08 -0.35
CA ALA A 205 -21.32 -1.76 0.46
C ALA A 205 -22.49 -0.83 0.83
N ALA A 206 -22.19 0.40 1.22
CA ALA A 206 -23.20 1.40 1.57
C ALA A 206 -24.13 1.75 0.39
N THR A 207 -23.59 1.85 -0.84
CA THR A 207 -24.42 2.10 -2.02
C THR A 207 -25.37 0.95 -2.35
N SER A 208 -25.01 -0.26 -1.94
CA SER A 208 -25.83 -1.48 -2.16
C SER A 208 -26.79 -1.76 -1.01
N SER A 209 -26.70 -1.00 0.09
CA SER A 209 -27.53 -1.23 1.28
C SER A 209 -28.96 -0.68 1.08
N LYS A 210 -29.94 -1.48 1.45
CA LYS A 210 -31.33 -1.02 1.61
C LYS A 210 -31.48 -0.50 3.06
N ALA A 211 -31.96 0.73 3.21
CA ALA A 211 -32.23 1.37 4.52
C ALA A 211 -30.98 1.78 5.36
N GLY A 212 -29.78 1.96 4.77
CA GLY A 212 -28.63 2.50 5.48
C GLY A 212 -28.00 1.54 6.51
N LYS A 213 -28.39 0.26 6.53
CA LYS A 213 -27.75 -0.78 7.36
C LYS A 213 -26.87 -1.68 6.51
N LEU A 214 -25.61 -1.82 6.91
CA LEU A 214 -24.64 -2.73 6.30
C LEU A 214 -24.71 -4.10 6.95
N GLU A 215 -24.85 -5.13 6.13
CA GLU A 215 -24.87 -6.54 6.56
C GLU A 215 -23.71 -7.30 5.90
N LEU A 216 -23.26 -8.39 6.53
CA LEU A 216 -22.20 -9.25 6.00
C LEU A 216 -22.51 -9.79 4.59
N ALA A 217 -23.79 -10.04 4.29
CA ALA A 217 -24.25 -10.52 2.99
C ALA A 217 -23.98 -9.50 1.83
N GLN A 218 -23.85 -8.22 2.14
CA GLN A 218 -23.51 -7.20 1.15
C GLN A 218 -21.99 -7.11 0.92
N LEU A 219 -21.21 -7.39 1.97
CA LEU A 219 -19.75 -7.47 1.87
C LEU A 219 -19.31 -8.68 1.06
N SER A 220 -20.00 -9.82 1.13
CA SER A 220 -19.65 -11.01 0.36
C SER A 220 -19.71 -10.80 -1.17
N LYS A 221 -20.49 -9.80 -1.63
CA LYS A 221 -20.53 -9.40 -3.04
C LYS A 221 -19.35 -8.52 -3.47
N ILE A 222 -18.72 -7.83 -2.52
CA ILE A 222 -17.66 -6.84 -2.73
C ILE A 222 -16.31 -7.39 -2.29
N ALA A 223 -16.32 -8.12 -1.19
CA ALA A 223 -15.24 -8.96 -0.71
C ALA A 223 -15.67 -10.41 -1.01
N PRO A 224 -15.22 -11.00 -2.12
CA PRO A 224 -15.53 -12.41 -2.40
C PRO A 224 -15.22 -13.26 -1.17
N GLU A 225 -16.04 -14.27 -0.95
CA GLU A 225 -15.81 -15.29 0.08
C GLU A 225 -14.33 -15.65 0.12
N ASP A 226 -13.79 -15.67 1.30
CA ASP A 226 -12.38 -15.72 1.65
C ASP A 226 -11.50 -16.29 0.54
N GLU A 227 -10.78 -15.41 -0.16
CA GLU A 227 -9.75 -15.83 -1.12
C GLU A 227 -8.82 -16.85 -0.44
N SER A 228 -8.57 -16.64 0.86
CA SER A 228 -7.80 -17.53 1.70
C SER A 228 -8.43 -18.91 1.82
N ASP A 229 -9.74 -19.02 2.07
CA ASP A 229 -10.43 -20.30 2.17
C ASP A 229 -10.50 -21.02 0.82
N SER A 230 -10.70 -20.28 -0.26
CA SER A 230 -10.73 -20.87 -1.60
C SER A 230 -9.33 -21.34 -2.04
N VAL A 231 -8.29 -20.53 -1.79
CA VAL A 231 -6.90 -20.93 -2.04
C VAL A 231 -6.49 -22.07 -1.11
N ARG A 232 -6.92 -22.07 0.14
CA ARG A 232 -6.70 -23.17 1.07
C ARG A 232 -7.34 -24.47 0.57
N THR A 233 -8.58 -24.40 0.08
CA THR A 233 -9.27 -25.56 -0.50
C THR A 233 -8.55 -26.10 -1.73
N MET A 234 -8.04 -25.21 -2.59
CA MET A 234 -7.20 -25.56 -3.74
C MET A 234 -5.89 -26.25 -3.31
N LEU A 235 -5.21 -25.70 -2.30
CA LEU A 235 -3.99 -26.31 -1.76
C LEU A 235 -4.26 -27.68 -1.12
N LEU A 236 -5.35 -27.81 -0.36
CA LEU A 236 -5.74 -29.08 0.22
C LEU A 236 -6.01 -30.16 -0.85
N ALA A 237 -6.68 -29.80 -1.93
CA ALA A 237 -6.89 -30.70 -3.04
C ALA A 237 -5.56 -31.13 -3.67
N ALA A 238 -4.61 -30.19 -3.84
CA ALA A 238 -3.27 -30.50 -4.34
C ALA A 238 -2.51 -31.44 -3.39
N VAL A 239 -2.45 -31.11 -2.09
CA VAL A 239 -1.76 -31.93 -1.08
C VAL A 239 -2.33 -33.34 -0.97
N GLN A 240 -3.63 -33.50 -1.17
CA GLN A 240 -4.31 -34.81 -1.21
C GLN A 240 -4.05 -35.60 -2.51
N GLY A 241 -3.19 -35.09 -3.40
CA GLY A 241 -2.86 -35.74 -4.68
C GLY A 241 -3.91 -35.52 -5.79
N ASN A 242 -4.97 -34.74 -5.52
CA ASN A 242 -6.02 -34.48 -6.50
C ASN A 242 -5.69 -33.23 -7.35
N PHE A 243 -4.68 -33.38 -8.19
CA PHE A 243 -4.18 -32.29 -9.05
C PHE A 243 -5.25 -31.70 -9.97
N LEU A 244 -6.10 -32.51 -10.58
CA LEU A 244 -7.12 -32.02 -11.51
C LEU A 244 -8.12 -31.10 -10.78
N LYS A 245 -8.59 -31.52 -9.61
CA LYS A 245 -9.49 -30.71 -8.78
C LYS A 245 -8.82 -29.40 -8.34
N ALA A 246 -7.56 -29.44 -7.92
CA ALA A 246 -6.82 -28.23 -7.55
C ALA A 246 -6.68 -27.27 -8.72
N ARG A 247 -6.40 -27.80 -9.92
CA ARG A 247 -6.31 -27.02 -11.15
C ARG A 247 -7.63 -26.40 -11.57
N ASP A 248 -8.73 -27.13 -11.48
CA ASP A 248 -10.07 -26.57 -11.76
C ASP A 248 -10.41 -25.42 -10.81
N GLN A 249 -10.10 -25.56 -9.53
CA GLN A 249 -10.27 -24.49 -8.54
C GLN A 249 -9.40 -23.28 -8.85
N MET A 250 -8.16 -23.48 -9.29
CA MET A 250 -7.28 -22.41 -9.76
C MET A 250 -7.91 -21.64 -10.94
N TYR A 251 -8.45 -22.33 -11.93
CA TYR A 251 -9.13 -21.68 -13.06
C TYR A 251 -10.40 -20.95 -12.63
N GLU A 252 -11.11 -21.45 -11.64
CA GLU A 252 -12.26 -20.75 -11.06
C GLU A 252 -11.84 -19.43 -10.38
N LEU A 253 -10.75 -19.46 -9.60
CA LEU A 253 -10.19 -18.26 -8.96
C LEU A 253 -9.76 -17.22 -10.00
N MET A 254 -9.04 -17.62 -11.03
CA MET A 254 -8.55 -16.73 -12.07
C MET A 254 -9.66 -16.24 -12.98
N GLY A 255 -10.50 -17.15 -13.51
CA GLY A 255 -11.48 -16.83 -14.55
C GLY A 255 -12.75 -16.20 -14.02
N LYS A 256 -13.35 -16.76 -12.96
CA LYS A 256 -14.62 -16.24 -12.41
C LYS A 256 -14.44 -15.13 -11.40
N ARG A 257 -13.36 -15.19 -10.60
CA ARG A 257 -13.11 -14.21 -9.54
C ARG A 257 -12.09 -13.13 -9.93
N GLY A 258 -11.38 -13.30 -11.06
CA GLY A 258 -10.41 -12.32 -11.55
C GLY A 258 -9.17 -12.16 -10.68
N ILE A 259 -8.81 -13.18 -9.88
CA ILE A 259 -7.65 -13.14 -8.99
C ILE A 259 -6.40 -13.41 -9.82
N SER A 260 -5.39 -12.55 -9.73
CA SER A 260 -4.13 -12.74 -10.45
C SER A 260 -3.34 -13.93 -9.91
N GLY A 261 -2.55 -14.55 -10.75
CA GLY A 261 -1.71 -15.69 -10.35
C GLY A 261 -0.75 -15.32 -9.22
N ARG A 262 -0.21 -14.11 -9.21
CA ARG A 262 0.64 -13.62 -8.10
C ARG A 262 -0.11 -13.49 -6.78
N GLU A 263 -1.37 -13.08 -6.81
CA GLU A 263 -2.20 -12.97 -5.62
C GLU A 263 -2.53 -14.35 -5.05
N ILE A 264 -2.82 -15.32 -5.93
CA ILE A 264 -2.99 -16.72 -5.55
C ILE A 264 -1.73 -17.26 -4.85
N ILE A 265 -0.53 -17.03 -5.39
CA ILE A 265 0.73 -17.48 -4.77
C ILE A 265 0.95 -16.82 -3.40
N ARG A 266 0.73 -15.51 -3.28
CA ARG A 266 0.88 -14.80 -2.00
C ARG A 266 -0.08 -15.32 -0.94
N THR A 267 -1.31 -15.60 -1.32
CA THR A 267 -2.29 -16.19 -0.42
C THR A 267 -1.94 -17.63 -0.10
N ALA A 268 -1.51 -18.42 -1.09
CA ALA A 268 -1.02 -19.79 -0.89
C ALA A 268 0.15 -19.85 0.11
N ASN A 269 1.09 -18.90 0.03
CA ASN A 269 2.22 -18.84 0.96
C ASN A 269 1.78 -18.58 2.43
N ARG A 270 0.71 -17.81 2.64
CA ARG A 270 0.15 -17.58 3.98
C ARG A 270 -0.63 -18.79 4.51
N GLU A 271 -1.26 -19.53 3.62
CA GLU A 271 -2.13 -20.66 4.01
C GLU A 271 -1.39 -21.98 4.11
N VAL A 272 -0.37 -22.24 3.30
CA VAL A 272 0.35 -23.52 3.26
C VAL A 272 1.00 -23.89 4.61
N VAL A 273 1.47 -22.90 5.36
CA VAL A 273 2.07 -23.11 6.70
C VAL A 273 1.04 -23.44 7.77
N LYS A 274 -0.24 -23.23 7.50
CA LYS A 274 -1.35 -23.53 8.41
C LYS A 274 -1.99 -24.91 8.13
N LEU A 275 -1.56 -25.59 7.04
CA LEU A 275 -2.10 -26.89 6.66
C LEU A 275 -1.55 -27.97 7.59
N ALA A 276 -2.43 -28.58 8.37
CA ALA A 276 -2.09 -29.68 9.26
C ALA A 276 -1.73 -31.00 8.49
N GLU A 277 -2.10 -31.09 7.23
CA GLU A 277 -1.86 -32.21 6.33
C GLU A 277 -0.39 -32.30 5.86
N LEU A 278 0.36 -31.22 6.03
CA LEU A 278 1.79 -31.17 5.71
C LEU A 278 2.62 -31.15 7.00
N ASP A 279 3.57 -32.07 7.10
CA ASP A 279 4.61 -31.98 8.13
C ASP A 279 5.52 -30.75 7.90
N SER A 280 6.26 -30.36 8.93
CA SER A 280 7.13 -29.17 8.87
C SER A 280 8.13 -29.18 7.72
N ARG A 281 8.64 -30.36 7.32
CA ARG A 281 9.60 -30.48 6.22
C ARG A 281 8.92 -30.22 4.86
N LYS A 282 7.73 -30.75 4.67
CA LYS A 282 6.92 -30.55 3.46
C LYS A 282 6.41 -29.11 3.38
N GLN A 283 6.05 -28.48 4.54
CA GLN A 283 5.71 -27.06 4.57
C GLN A 283 6.86 -26.17 4.09
N VAL A 284 8.09 -26.43 4.55
CA VAL A 284 9.29 -25.69 4.12
C VAL A 284 9.51 -25.85 2.62
N GLU A 285 9.38 -27.08 2.10
CA GLU A 285 9.54 -27.32 0.67
C GLU A 285 8.44 -26.64 -0.16
N ALA A 286 7.21 -26.64 0.31
CA ALA A 286 6.11 -25.94 -0.36
C ALA A 286 6.35 -24.42 -0.40
N VAL A 287 6.82 -23.81 0.71
CA VAL A 287 7.18 -22.38 0.75
C VAL A 287 8.31 -22.07 -0.24
N ARG A 288 9.33 -22.95 -0.35
CA ARG A 288 10.41 -22.81 -1.33
C ARG A 288 9.88 -22.80 -2.76
N LEU A 289 8.98 -23.74 -3.08
CA LEU A 289 8.34 -23.82 -4.39
C LEU A 289 7.53 -22.54 -4.70
N LEU A 290 6.71 -22.09 -3.76
CA LEU A 290 5.91 -20.87 -3.93
C LEU A 290 6.80 -19.65 -4.23
N GLY A 291 7.93 -19.52 -3.53
CA GLY A 291 8.90 -18.44 -3.79
C GLY A 291 9.51 -18.51 -5.19
N GLU A 292 9.81 -19.72 -5.68
CA GLU A 292 10.34 -19.92 -7.04
C GLU A 292 9.32 -19.50 -8.11
N TYR A 293 8.04 -19.87 -7.93
CA TYR A 293 6.99 -19.52 -8.88
C TYR A 293 6.61 -18.03 -8.81
N ASP A 294 6.62 -17.38 -7.64
CA ASP A 294 6.44 -15.91 -7.54
C ASP A 294 7.55 -15.18 -8.32
N PHE A 295 8.80 -15.63 -8.18
CA PHE A 295 9.91 -15.07 -8.94
C PHE A 295 9.70 -15.22 -10.45
N ARG A 296 9.30 -16.41 -10.94
CA ARG A 296 9.04 -16.65 -12.37
C ARG A 296 7.93 -15.76 -12.91
N LEU A 297 6.83 -15.59 -12.14
CA LEU A 297 5.75 -14.67 -12.50
C LEU A 297 6.20 -13.21 -12.50
N SER A 298 7.11 -12.83 -11.61
CA SER A 298 7.68 -11.48 -11.60
C SER A 298 8.52 -11.18 -12.87
N GLN A 299 9.04 -12.20 -13.53
CA GLN A 299 9.77 -12.09 -14.80
C GLN A 299 8.86 -12.16 -16.04
N GLY A 300 7.52 -12.13 -15.85
CA GLY A 300 6.55 -12.14 -16.95
C GLY A 300 6.23 -13.51 -17.52
N ALA A 301 6.49 -14.59 -16.77
CA ALA A 301 6.11 -15.94 -17.21
C ALA A 301 4.57 -16.08 -17.23
N ASN A 302 4.07 -16.99 -18.09
CA ASN A 302 2.64 -17.26 -18.23
C ASN A 302 2.03 -17.83 -16.94
N GLU A 303 1.01 -17.14 -16.39
CA GLU A 303 0.40 -17.47 -15.10
C GLU A 303 -0.20 -18.87 -15.07
N ASP A 304 -0.97 -19.27 -16.10
CA ASP A 304 -1.65 -20.58 -16.14
C ASP A 304 -0.66 -21.73 -16.08
N ILE A 305 0.44 -21.61 -16.84
CA ILE A 305 1.47 -22.66 -16.92
C ILE A 305 2.20 -22.75 -15.58
N GLN A 306 2.59 -21.61 -15.01
CA GLN A 306 3.36 -21.60 -13.76
C GLN A 306 2.54 -22.08 -12.57
N LEU A 307 1.29 -21.64 -12.44
CA LEU A 307 0.41 -22.10 -11.36
C LEU A 307 0.07 -23.60 -11.50
N SER A 308 -0.19 -24.08 -12.72
CA SER A 308 -0.43 -25.50 -12.94
C SER A 308 0.80 -26.34 -12.56
N ALA A 309 2.01 -25.89 -12.94
CA ALA A 309 3.26 -26.58 -12.58
C ALA A 309 3.50 -26.54 -11.05
N MET A 310 3.20 -25.44 -10.39
CA MET A 310 3.26 -25.30 -8.94
C MET A 310 2.34 -26.30 -8.24
N LEU A 311 1.07 -26.37 -8.65
CA LEU A 311 0.10 -27.31 -8.09
C LEU A 311 0.51 -28.77 -8.31
N ALA A 312 1.08 -29.10 -9.48
CA ALA A 312 1.60 -30.45 -9.76
C ALA A 312 2.75 -30.82 -8.79
N GLN A 313 3.67 -29.90 -8.53
CA GLN A 313 4.77 -30.15 -7.58
C GLN A 313 4.26 -30.26 -6.13
N ILE A 314 3.30 -29.44 -5.72
CA ILE A 314 2.67 -29.54 -4.39
C ILE A 314 1.95 -30.89 -4.25
N SER A 315 1.30 -31.39 -5.31
CA SER A 315 0.63 -32.70 -5.30
C SER A 315 1.63 -33.85 -5.10
N LEU A 316 2.83 -33.75 -5.68
CA LEU A 316 3.89 -34.73 -5.46
C LEU A 316 4.47 -34.69 -4.03
N LEU A 317 4.45 -33.55 -3.36
CA LEU A 317 4.85 -33.46 -1.95
C LEU A 317 3.83 -34.12 -1.02
N GLY A 318 2.55 -34.01 -1.33
CA GLY A 318 1.47 -34.61 -0.54
C GLY A 318 1.43 -36.14 -0.64
N SER A 319 1.76 -36.69 -1.81
CA SER A 319 1.64 -38.12 -2.14
C SER A 319 2.74 -39.03 -1.54
N LYS A 320 3.72 -38.47 -0.87
CA LYS A 320 4.82 -39.20 -0.18
C LYS A 320 4.65 -39.04 1.34
#